data_dca3a4535cb5b86e3a7cf7704e9b5d73
#
_entry.id   dca3a4535cb5b86e3a7cf7704e9b5d73
#
_cell.length_a   1.000
_cell.length_b   1.000
_cell.length_c   1.000
_cell.angle_alpha   90.00
_cell.angle_beta   90.00
_cell.angle_gamma   90.00
#
_symmetry.space_group_name_H-M   'P 1'
#
loop_
_entity.id
_entity.type
_entity.pdbx_description
1 polymer ?
#
loop_
_entity_poly.entity_id
_entity_poly.type
_entity_poly.pdbx_seq_one_letter_code
_entity_poly.pdbx_strand_id
1 'polypeptide(L)'
;MCLMNIDAFAREIYSQLGPGYSERVYHNAMEVLLREKCIQYESERVITIPFKGHVIGNLRADIIIDNEIVLEFKTIRTLNDAAELQAHNYLRLTGLKTAYLVNYPPHPEREVEVRRIQVEPSEEESEPGCGKTFEIPYNVSVDLGQPIEEYLEPLGVESELLLDSGIPLGRLD
;
A
#
# COMPACT_ATOMS: atom_id res chain seq x y z
N MET A 1 -27.10 -4.33 -5.82
CA MET A 1 -25.72 -4.00 -5.46
C MET A 1 -25.14 -5.25 -4.78
N CYS A 2 -24.32 -6.03 -5.48
CA CYS A 2 -23.72 -7.22 -4.91
C CYS A 2 -22.70 -6.75 -3.87
N LEU A 3 -22.92 -7.05 -2.60
CA LEU A 3 -21.94 -6.76 -1.55
C LEU A 3 -20.67 -7.54 -1.89
N MET A 4 -19.67 -6.84 -2.41
CA MET A 4 -18.38 -7.45 -2.72
C MET A 4 -17.72 -7.89 -1.42
N ASN A 5 -17.46 -9.19 -1.32
CA ASN A 5 -16.86 -9.78 -0.13
C ASN A 5 -15.39 -10.10 -0.39
N ILE A 6 -14.52 -9.12 -0.13
CA ILE A 6 -13.06 -9.25 -0.30
C ILE A 6 -12.50 -10.39 0.57
N ASP A 7 -13.03 -10.58 1.78
CA ASP A 7 -12.60 -11.67 2.65
C ASP A 7 -12.89 -13.05 2.02
N ALA A 8 -14.07 -13.22 1.41
CA ALA A 8 -14.40 -14.47 0.72
C ALA A 8 -13.46 -14.73 -0.47
N PHE A 9 -13.14 -13.70 -1.27
CA PHE A 9 -12.19 -13.83 -2.38
C PHE A 9 -10.79 -14.19 -1.91
N ALA A 10 -10.32 -13.52 -0.86
CA ALA A 10 -9.01 -13.79 -0.30
C ALA A 10 -8.90 -15.23 0.23
N ARG A 11 -9.92 -15.71 0.94
CA ARG A 11 -9.98 -17.09 1.44
C ARG A 11 -10.09 -18.11 0.30
N GLU A 12 -10.87 -17.83 -0.73
CA GLU A 12 -10.97 -18.69 -1.92
C GLU A 12 -9.60 -18.88 -2.57
N ILE A 13 -8.87 -17.78 -2.82
CA ILE A 13 -7.51 -17.81 -3.37
C ILE A 13 -6.59 -18.66 -2.51
N TYR A 14 -6.57 -18.40 -1.19
CA TYR A 14 -5.67 -19.11 -0.29
C TYR A 14 -6.01 -20.58 -0.14
N SER A 15 -7.29 -20.95 -0.19
CA SER A 15 -7.73 -22.35 -0.15
C SER A 15 -7.25 -23.16 -1.37
N GLN A 16 -7.12 -22.50 -2.53
CA GLN A 16 -6.67 -23.14 -3.77
C GLN A 16 -5.16 -23.14 -3.93
N LEU A 17 -4.48 -22.05 -3.57
CA LEU A 17 -3.05 -21.89 -3.77
C LEU A 17 -2.22 -22.32 -2.56
N GLY A 18 -2.74 -22.13 -1.35
CA GLY A 18 -1.97 -22.29 -0.12
C GLY A 18 -0.94 -21.19 0.11
N PRO A 19 -0.06 -21.35 1.12
CA PRO A 19 0.98 -20.39 1.47
C PRO A 19 2.25 -20.53 0.60
N GLY A 20 3.14 -19.52 0.68
CA GLY A 20 4.52 -19.61 0.17
C GLY A 20 4.74 -19.00 -1.21
N TYR A 21 3.75 -18.39 -1.80
CA TYR A 21 3.92 -17.60 -3.02
C TYR A 21 4.19 -16.13 -2.70
N SER A 22 4.74 -15.41 -3.68
CA SER A 22 4.95 -13.96 -3.59
C SER A 22 3.63 -13.20 -3.66
N GLU A 23 3.62 -11.96 -3.18
CA GLU A 23 2.47 -11.04 -3.26
C GLU A 23 1.89 -10.97 -4.68
N ARG A 24 2.76 -10.92 -5.70
CA ARG A 24 2.35 -10.86 -7.10
C ARG A 24 1.50 -12.05 -7.55
N VAL A 25 1.73 -13.25 -7.00
CA VAL A 25 0.93 -14.43 -7.36
C VAL A 25 -0.50 -14.28 -6.83
N TYR A 26 -0.65 -13.84 -5.59
CA TYR A 26 -1.96 -13.60 -4.98
C TYR A 26 -2.68 -12.41 -5.61
N HIS A 27 -1.93 -11.35 -5.94
CA HIS A 27 -2.45 -10.22 -6.72
C HIS A 27 -3.03 -10.68 -8.05
N ASN A 28 -2.29 -11.46 -8.84
CA ASN A 28 -2.75 -11.99 -10.12
C ASN A 28 -3.99 -12.91 -9.96
N ALA A 29 -4.03 -13.71 -8.88
CA ALA A 29 -5.19 -14.57 -8.59
C ALA A 29 -6.44 -13.72 -8.27
N MET A 30 -6.28 -12.62 -7.53
CA MET A 30 -7.38 -11.69 -7.27
C MET A 30 -7.89 -11.06 -8.57
N GLU A 31 -7.01 -10.65 -9.48
CA GLU A 31 -7.42 -10.14 -10.79
C GLU A 31 -8.23 -11.17 -11.59
N VAL A 32 -7.87 -12.46 -11.52
CA VAL A 32 -8.66 -13.53 -12.19
C VAL A 32 -10.07 -13.55 -11.62
N LEU A 33 -10.24 -13.57 -10.29
CA LEU A 33 -11.56 -13.58 -9.66
C LEU A 33 -12.38 -12.33 -9.98
N LEU A 34 -11.75 -11.15 -9.99
CA LEU A 34 -12.43 -9.90 -10.34
C LEU A 34 -12.95 -9.94 -11.79
N ARG A 35 -12.14 -10.43 -12.72
CA ARG A 35 -12.55 -10.60 -14.14
C ARG A 35 -13.70 -11.60 -14.30
N GLU A 36 -13.62 -12.74 -13.62
CA GLU A 36 -14.69 -13.76 -13.66
C GLU A 36 -16.02 -13.23 -13.13
N LYS A 37 -15.97 -12.33 -12.17
CA LYS A 37 -17.16 -11.71 -11.58
C LYS A 37 -17.57 -10.40 -12.28
N CYS A 38 -16.90 -10.04 -13.38
CA CYS A 38 -17.15 -8.80 -14.14
C CYS A 38 -17.06 -7.53 -13.27
N ILE A 39 -16.16 -7.51 -12.28
CA ILE A 39 -15.90 -6.36 -11.42
C ILE A 39 -14.83 -5.49 -12.09
N GLN A 40 -15.09 -4.18 -12.19
CA GLN A 40 -14.14 -3.23 -12.75
C GLN A 40 -13.01 -2.95 -11.77
N TYR A 41 -11.78 -2.93 -12.26
CA TYR A 41 -10.61 -2.61 -11.44
C TYR A 41 -9.48 -2.00 -12.26
N GLU A 42 -8.60 -1.29 -11.58
CA GLU A 42 -7.29 -0.85 -12.08
C GLU A 42 -6.20 -1.58 -11.33
N SER A 43 -5.19 -2.06 -12.04
CA SER A 43 -4.03 -2.76 -11.48
C SER A 43 -2.81 -1.85 -11.50
N GLU A 44 -2.01 -1.89 -10.44
CA GLU A 44 -0.73 -1.17 -10.32
C GLU A 44 -0.83 0.35 -10.59
N ARG A 45 -1.91 0.99 -10.12
CA ARG A 45 -2.12 2.43 -10.34
C ARG A 45 -1.06 3.25 -9.63
N VAL A 46 -0.35 4.07 -10.41
CA VAL A 46 0.66 5.01 -9.90
C VAL A 46 -0.02 6.25 -9.33
N ILE A 47 0.27 6.56 -8.06
CA ILE A 47 -0.26 7.70 -7.31
C ILE A 47 0.92 8.61 -6.97
N THR A 48 0.86 9.85 -7.42
CA THR A 48 1.94 10.83 -7.19
C THR A 48 1.89 11.40 -5.78
N ILE A 49 3.07 11.66 -5.20
CA ILE A 49 3.21 12.32 -3.91
C ILE A 49 3.59 13.77 -4.15
N PRO A 50 2.66 14.74 -3.92
CA PRO A 50 2.94 16.14 -4.09
C PRO A 50 3.58 16.76 -2.84
N PHE A 51 4.50 17.70 -3.05
CA PHE A 51 5.06 18.55 -2.01
C PHE A 51 5.37 19.93 -2.57
N LYS A 52 4.77 20.98 -2.01
CA LYS A 52 4.94 22.38 -2.44
C LYS A 52 4.80 22.59 -3.97
N GLY A 53 3.80 21.91 -4.57
CA GLY A 53 3.52 21.98 -6.00
C GLY A 53 4.41 21.12 -6.91
N HIS A 54 5.33 20.35 -6.34
CA HIS A 54 6.20 19.42 -7.07
C HIS A 54 5.83 17.97 -6.75
N VAL A 55 6.01 17.07 -7.72
CA VAL A 55 5.96 15.62 -7.48
C VAL A 55 7.31 15.18 -6.95
N ILE A 56 7.34 14.65 -5.72
CA ILE A 56 8.56 14.21 -5.04
C ILE A 56 8.71 12.69 -4.95
N GLY A 57 7.70 11.94 -5.36
CA GLY A 57 7.70 10.49 -5.35
C GLY A 57 6.39 9.93 -5.86
N ASN A 58 6.31 8.60 -5.88
CA ASN A 58 5.12 7.87 -6.28
C ASN A 58 4.86 6.70 -5.33
N LEU A 59 3.59 6.37 -5.12
CA LEU A 59 3.14 5.09 -4.60
C LEU A 59 2.48 4.31 -5.73
N ARG A 60 2.45 2.99 -5.61
CA ARG A 60 1.76 2.12 -6.56
C ARG A 60 0.77 1.25 -5.80
N ALA A 61 -0.52 1.52 -5.98
CA ALA A 61 -1.57 0.70 -5.39
C ALA A 61 -1.71 -0.60 -6.17
N ASP A 62 -1.80 -1.74 -5.48
CA ASP A 62 -1.89 -3.04 -6.14
C ASP A 62 -3.16 -3.13 -6.99
N ILE A 63 -4.33 -2.96 -6.41
CA ILE A 63 -5.62 -2.97 -7.13
C ILE A 63 -6.51 -1.85 -6.57
N ILE A 64 -7.19 -1.14 -7.48
CA ILE A 64 -8.28 -0.22 -7.11
C ILE A 64 -9.55 -0.71 -7.79
N ILE A 65 -10.57 -1.06 -7.01
CA ILE A 65 -11.84 -1.59 -7.48
C ILE A 65 -12.87 -0.46 -7.57
N ASP A 66 -13.56 -0.38 -8.72
CA ASP A 66 -14.65 0.57 -9.02
C ASP A 66 -14.31 2.03 -8.70
N ASN A 67 -13.02 2.38 -8.61
CA ASN A 67 -12.52 3.66 -8.11
C ASN A 67 -13.04 4.04 -6.71
N GLU A 68 -13.31 3.05 -5.87
CA GLU A 68 -13.86 3.22 -4.52
C GLU A 68 -13.01 2.53 -3.44
N ILE A 69 -12.39 1.39 -3.78
CA ILE A 69 -11.73 0.52 -2.80
C ILE A 69 -10.30 0.24 -3.23
N VAL A 70 -9.35 0.51 -2.36
CA VAL A 70 -7.95 0.10 -2.53
C VAL A 70 -7.76 -1.30 -1.94
N LEU A 71 -7.15 -2.22 -2.68
CA LEU A 71 -6.61 -3.47 -2.16
C LEU A 71 -5.10 -3.40 -2.14
N GLU A 72 -4.51 -3.82 -1.06
CA GLU A 72 -3.07 -3.95 -0.84
C GLU A 72 -2.76 -5.35 -0.34
N PHE A 73 -1.84 -6.05 -1.00
CA PHE A 73 -1.47 -7.42 -0.68
C PHE A 73 -0.19 -7.48 0.13
N LYS A 74 -0.14 -8.44 1.06
CA LYS A 74 1.05 -8.73 1.85
C LYS A 74 1.24 -10.24 1.97
N THR A 75 2.50 -10.65 2.16
CA THR A 75 2.88 -12.04 2.46
C THR A 75 3.75 -12.10 3.71
N ILE A 76 3.38 -11.32 4.72
CA ILE A 76 4.10 -11.23 5.99
C ILE A 76 3.47 -12.12 7.06
N ARG A 77 4.21 -12.34 8.14
CA ARG A 77 3.76 -13.20 9.23
C ARG A 77 2.44 -12.72 9.86
N THR A 78 2.29 -11.41 10.02
CA THR A 78 1.11 -10.75 10.59
C THR A 78 1.10 -9.31 10.12
N LEU A 79 -0.07 -8.74 9.82
CA LEU A 79 -0.20 -7.32 9.49
C LEU A 79 0.33 -6.44 10.62
N ASN A 80 1.10 -5.43 10.25
CA ASN A 80 1.75 -4.49 11.17
C ASN A 80 1.32 -3.05 10.89
N ASP A 81 1.73 -2.14 11.77
CA ASP A 81 1.40 -0.72 11.68
C ASP A 81 1.94 -0.07 10.40
N ALA A 82 3.07 -0.55 9.86
CA ALA A 82 3.62 -0.03 8.61
C ALA A 82 2.69 -0.32 7.41
N ALA A 83 2.10 -1.52 7.35
CA ALA A 83 1.12 -1.86 6.33
C ALA A 83 -0.15 -1.00 6.45
N GLU A 84 -0.61 -0.74 7.68
CA GLU A 84 -1.76 0.15 7.92
C GLU A 84 -1.45 1.58 7.50
N LEU A 85 -0.28 2.10 7.85
CA LEU A 85 0.16 3.44 7.46
C LEU A 85 0.23 3.58 5.94
N GLN A 86 0.69 2.55 5.23
CA GLN A 86 0.70 2.51 3.77
C GLN A 86 -0.72 2.64 3.21
N ALA A 87 -1.68 1.87 3.73
CA ALA A 87 -3.08 1.95 3.32
C ALA A 87 -3.69 3.34 3.60
N HIS A 88 -3.41 3.93 4.75
CA HIS A 88 -3.83 5.31 5.05
C HIS A 88 -3.24 6.34 4.08
N ASN A 89 -1.97 6.17 3.67
CA ASN A 89 -1.37 7.05 2.67
C ASN A 89 -2.06 6.93 1.31
N TYR A 90 -2.44 5.73 0.88
CA TYR A 90 -3.24 5.57 -0.34
C TYR A 90 -4.58 6.31 -0.24
N LEU A 91 -5.32 6.11 0.84
CA LEU A 91 -6.61 6.78 1.03
C LEU A 91 -6.46 8.30 1.02
N ARG A 92 -5.46 8.83 1.71
CA ARG A 92 -5.18 10.28 1.76
C ARG A 92 -4.83 10.85 0.39
N LEU A 93 -4.01 10.15 -0.41
CA LEU A 93 -3.55 10.64 -1.72
C LEU A 93 -4.58 10.47 -2.82
N THR A 94 -5.44 9.46 -2.73
CA THR A 94 -6.49 9.18 -3.73
C THR A 94 -7.81 9.86 -3.43
N GLY A 95 -8.06 10.24 -2.17
CA GLY A 95 -9.37 10.69 -1.70
C GLY A 95 -10.39 9.55 -1.52
N LEU A 96 -9.96 8.29 -1.72
CA LEU A 96 -10.81 7.13 -1.48
C LEU A 96 -11.01 6.90 0.01
N LYS A 97 -12.13 6.26 0.38
CA LYS A 97 -12.53 6.13 1.79
C LYS A 97 -12.28 4.74 2.39
N THR A 98 -12.02 3.76 1.56
CA THR A 98 -11.90 2.36 2.00
C THR A 98 -10.67 1.70 1.39
N ALA A 99 -9.87 1.05 2.22
CA ALA A 99 -8.82 0.15 1.80
C ALA A 99 -8.96 -1.21 2.50
N TYR A 100 -8.49 -2.25 1.85
CA TYR A 100 -8.33 -3.57 2.43
C TYR A 100 -6.88 -3.99 2.34
N LEU A 101 -6.31 -4.36 3.48
CA LEU A 101 -5.07 -5.09 3.56
C LEU A 101 -5.39 -6.58 3.53
N VAL A 102 -4.83 -7.29 2.57
CA VAL A 102 -5.03 -8.72 2.40
C VAL A 102 -3.68 -9.41 2.58
N ASN A 103 -3.49 -10.07 3.70
CA ASN A 103 -2.24 -10.76 4.02
C ASN A 103 -2.39 -12.27 3.83
N TYR A 104 -1.51 -12.85 3.04
CA TYR A 104 -1.37 -14.29 2.80
C TYR A 104 -0.14 -14.79 3.54
N PRO A 105 -0.28 -15.22 4.80
CA PRO A 105 0.88 -15.55 5.63
C PRO A 105 1.68 -16.70 5.01
N PRO A 106 3.03 -16.65 5.09
CA PRO A 106 3.88 -17.69 4.49
C PRO A 106 3.92 -18.99 5.29
N HIS A 107 3.02 -19.18 6.25
CA HIS A 107 3.00 -20.32 7.14
C HIS A 107 1.69 -21.11 7.04
N PRO A 108 1.73 -22.45 6.83
CA PRO A 108 0.54 -23.25 6.56
C PRO A 108 -0.47 -23.32 7.72
N GLU A 109 -0.04 -23.03 8.95
CA GLU A 109 -0.91 -23.04 10.12
C GLU A 109 -1.63 -21.70 10.35
N ARG A 110 -1.41 -20.71 9.47
CA ARG A 110 -2.04 -19.40 9.57
C ARG A 110 -3.08 -19.22 8.48
N GLU A 111 -4.15 -18.57 8.88
CA GLU A 111 -5.21 -18.17 7.96
C GLU A 111 -4.90 -16.83 7.29
N VAL A 112 -5.56 -16.57 6.18
CA VAL A 112 -5.59 -15.24 5.54
C VAL A 112 -6.09 -14.21 6.54
N GLU A 113 -5.39 -13.08 6.61
CA GLU A 113 -5.79 -11.95 7.41
C GLU A 113 -6.28 -10.84 6.49
N VAL A 114 -7.54 -10.41 6.66
CA VAL A 114 -8.13 -9.30 5.91
C VAL A 114 -8.50 -8.20 6.87
N ARG A 115 -7.91 -7.01 6.68
CA ARG A 115 -8.17 -5.85 7.52
C ARG A 115 -8.76 -4.73 6.67
N ARG A 116 -9.94 -4.26 7.06
CA ARG A 116 -10.58 -3.12 6.45
C ARG A 116 -10.14 -1.85 7.16
N ILE A 117 -9.69 -0.87 6.38
CA ILE A 117 -9.30 0.45 6.85
C ILE A 117 -10.26 1.45 6.25
N GLN A 118 -10.82 2.33 7.07
CA GLN A 118 -11.74 3.40 6.65
C GLN A 118 -11.27 4.73 7.19
N VAL A 119 -11.40 5.75 6.35
CA VAL A 119 -11.27 7.14 6.78
C VAL A 119 -12.68 7.69 6.91
N GLU A 120 -13.07 8.02 8.14
CA GLU A 120 -14.32 8.74 8.38
C GLU A 120 -14.23 10.12 7.69
N PRO A 121 -15.31 10.60 7.06
CA PRO A 121 -15.33 11.97 6.57
C PRO A 121 -15.18 12.90 7.78
N SER A 122 -14.05 13.61 7.85
CA SER A 122 -13.93 14.72 8.78
C SER A 122 -15.03 15.73 8.42
N GLU A 123 -15.85 16.14 9.38
CA GLU A 123 -16.93 17.11 9.21
C GLU A 123 -16.42 18.54 8.87
N GLU A 124 -15.20 18.66 8.35
CA GLU A 124 -14.57 19.91 7.94
C GLU A 124 -14.23 19.90 6.44
N GLU A 125 -15.26 19.85 5.58
CA GLU A 125 -15.16 20.44 4.24
C GLU A 125 -15.44 21.95 4.34
N SER A 126 -14.44 22.71 4.74
CA SER A 126 -14.42 24.15 4.53
C SER A 126 -13.09 24.57 3.91
N GLU A 127 -13.19 24.86 2.61
CA GLU A 127 -12.31 25.66 1.76
C GLU A 127 -10.88 25.15 1.45
N PRO A 128 -10.41 25.27 0.19
CA PRO A 128 -9.03 24.99 -0.21
C PRO A 128 -8.14 26.16 0.26
N GLY A 129 -7.91 26.23 1.57
CA GLY A 129 -7.01 27.18 2.21
C GLY A 129 -5.59 26.63 2.25
N CYS A 130 -4.70 27.27 1.53
CA CYS A 130 -3.26 27.16 1.70
C CYS A 130 -2.88 27.15 3.20
N GLY A 131 -2.28 26.04 3.69
CA GLY A 131 -1.50 26.06 4.92
C GLY A 131 -2.11 25.43 6.17
N LYS A 132 -2.60 24.20 6.13
CA LYS A 132 -2.73 23.41 7.36
C LYS A 132 -1.64 22.35 7.41
N THR A 133 -0.72 22.50 8.34
CA THR A 133 0.22 21.48 8.80
C THR A 133 -0.58 20.35 9.42
N PHE A 134 -0.56 19.18 8.79
CA PHE A 134 -1.15 17.98 9.37
C PHE A 134 -0.21 17.49 10.46
N GLU A 135 -0.62 17.62 11.71
CA GLU A 135 0.05 16.97 12.83
C GLU A 135 -0.29 15.46 12.77
N ILE A 136 0.65 14.68 12.27
CA ILE A 136 0.59 13.23 12.41
C ILE A 136 0.84 12.95 13.90
N PRO A 137 -0.01 12.18 14.57
CA PRO A 137 0.32 11.73 15.92
C PRO A 137 1.44 10.70 15.83
N TYR A 138 2.69 11.19 15.78
CA TYR A 138 3.88 10.36 15.92
C TYR A 138 4.00 9.91 17.36
N ASN A 139 3.43 8.77 17.69
CA ASN A 139 3.80 7.97 18.84
C ASN A 139 4.36 6.61 18.35
N VAL A 140 5.27 6.67 17.38
CA VAL A 140 6.09 5.53 17.03
C VAL A 140 7.49 5.84 17.55
N SER A 141 7.86 5.24 18.66
CA SER A 141 9.25 5.18 19.11
C SER A 141 10.00 4.29 18.13
N VAL A 142 10.63 4.91 17.14
CA VAL A 142 11.56 4.23 16.23
C VAL A 142 12.84 3.97 17.03
N ASP A 143 13.14 2.71 17.29
CA ASP A 143 14.43 2.30 17.81
C ASP A 143 15.48 2.48 16.70
N LEU A 144 16.29 3.53 16.80
CA LEU A 144 17.32 3.91 15.83
C LEU A 144 18.53 2.94 15.77
N GLY A 145 18.39 1.74 16.34
CA GLY A 145 19.45 0.71 16.36
C GLY A 145 19.46 -0.26 15.17
N GLN A 146 18.53 -0.16 14.24
CA GLN A 146 18.46 -1.07 13.08
C GLN A 146 18.89 -0.37 11.77
N PRO A 147 19.51 -1.10 10.81
CA PRO A 147 19.91 -0.54 9.52
C PRO A 147 18.70 -0.03 8.72
N ILE A 148 18.87 1.11 8.05
CA ILE A 148 17.83 1.79 7.26
C ILE A 148 17.24 0.90 6.14
N GLU A 149 17.99 -0.09 5.66
CA GLU A 149 17.57 -1.02 4.61
C GLU A 149 16.33 -1.85 4.98
N GLU A 150 16.15 -2.19 6.26
CA GLU A 150 14.99 -2.96 6.73
C GLU A 150 13.67 -2.15 6.71
N TYR A 151 13.77 -0.80 6.64
CA TYR A 151 12.60 0.10 6.58
C TYR A 151 12.19 0.49 5.15
N LEU A 152 13.05 0.26 4.15
CA LEU A 152 12.79 0.65 2.76
C LEU A 152 12.07 -0.43 1.96
N GLU A 153 12.22 -1.71 2.30
CA GLU A 153 11.53 -2.81 1.62
C GLU A 153 9.99 -2.72 1.66
N PRO A 154 9.34 -2.30 2.79
CA PRO A 154 7.89 -2.18 2.83
C PRO A 154 7.32 -1.03 1.97
N LEU A 155 8.16 -0.10 1.54
CA LEU A 155 7.72 1.07 0.77
C LEU A 155 7.78 0.87 -0.75
N GLY A 156 8.21 -0.31 -1.22
CA GLY A 156 8.32 -0.60 -2.66
C GLY A 156 9.33 0.30 -3.39
N VAL A 157 10.30 0.86 -2.67
CA VAL A 157 11.39 1.63 -3.26
C VAL A 157 12.50 0.67 -3.61
N GLU A 158 12.64 0.32 -4.88
CA GLU A 158 13.77 -0.47 -5.37
C GLU A 158 15.08 0.27 -5.10
N SER A 159 16.01 -0.39 -4.41
CA SER A 159 17.31 0.15 -3.99
C SER A 159 18.33 0.30 -5.13
N GLU A 160 17.94 0.20 -6.38
CA GLU A 160 18.87 0.21 -7.54
C GLU A 160 19.26 1.60 -8.07
N LEU A 161 18.86 2.71 -7.45
CA LEU A 161 19.17 4.06 -7.96
C LEU A 161 20.22 4.87 -7.16
N LEU A 162 20.99 4.24 -6.28
CA LEU A 162 21.99 4.97 -5.47
C LEU A 162 23.47 4.68 -5.76
N LEU A 163 23.80 4.05 -6.87
CA LEU A 163 25.20 3.85 -7.26
C LEU A 163 25.41 4.16 -8.76
N ASP A 164 25.37 5.42 -9.15
CA ASP A 164 26.25 5.96 -10.18
C ASP A 164 26.08 7.48 -10.37
N SER A 165 26.71 8.27 -9.53
CA SER A 165 27.07 9.64 -9.88
C SER A 165 28.50 9.89 -9.44
N GLY A 166 29.43 9.38 -10.23
CA GLY A 166 30.84 9.76 -10.17
C GLY A 166 30.99 11.24 -10.54
N ILE A 167 31.03 12.11 -9.54
CA ILE A 167 31.50 13.48 -9.71
C ILE A 167 33.01 13.47 -9.51
N PRO A 168 33.83 13.79 -10.53
CA PRO A 168 35.26 13.93 -10.33
C PRO A 168 35.52 15.21 -9.51
N LEU A 169 36.19 15.07 -8.38
CA LEU A 169 36.75 16.20 -7.63
C LEU A 169 37.81 16.91 -8.49
N GLY A 170 37.45 18.06 -9.05
CA GLY A 170 38.37 18.97 -9.67
C GLY A 170 39.39 19.50 -8.64
N ARG A 171 40.66 19.37 -8.95
CA ARG A 171 41.76 20.05 -8.23
C ARG A 171 41.56 21.55 -8.32
N LEU A 172 41.65 22.21 -7.17
CA LEU A 172 41.92 23.63 -7.05
C LEU A 172 43.44 23.80 -6.96
N ASP A 173 44.02 24.42 -7.96
CA ASP A 173 45.32 25.10 -7.87
C ASP A 173 45.08 26.55 -7.39
#